data_d106a7279ea74df6f9e7a79896ee2cdb
#
_entry.id   d106a7279ea74df6f9e7a79896ee2cdb
#
_cell.length_a   1.000
_cell.length_b   1.000
_cell.length_c   1.000
_cell.angle_alpha   90.00
_cell.angle_beta   90.00
_cell.angle_gamma   90.00
#
_symmetry.space_group_name_H-M   'P 1'
#
loop_
_entity.id
_entity.type
_entity.pdbx_description
1 polymer ?
#
loop_
_entity_poly.entity_id
_entity_poly.type
_entity_poly.pdbx_seq_one_letter_code
_entity_poly.pdbx_strand_id
1 'polypeptide(L)'
;MKKRFLVCLLAALCCLFAVAAAEDGVRYVVKCNDWVSLRATPSTKAARLAQVPLGARVTDCVAVSDAFTCCTYAGQTGYILSDYLSALAPGEEAARMRVVDCREWVSLRATASTKAARLAQVPLGAEVTNCALAANGFIACSYQGQTGYILCQYLEKSAAVDASYDRVAEEGQLGNVRVVIEYGEAGGSEAVRATGYDFGGAPLWQRELVCTQRTELALVEGFFAGTPARPLVMLYAYGDGLTAIDPASGAEVWRVGSEQVNLGGSITHAVGADGTIYVGGYYGPEPVAISSAGEVLWQASTGSDIYWLYDIQVLPEGVLASYEMVSVTSDGLFAGAVLYDLETGETLEVIEE
;
A
#
# COMPACT_ATOMS: atom_id res chain seq x y z
N MET A 1 48.29 31.88 45.13
CA MET A 1 47.77 30.61 44.70
C MET A 1 46.46 30.88 43.97
N LYS A 2 46.48 30.95 42.64
CA LYS A 2 45.33 31.31 41.82
C LYS A 2 44.81 30.03 41.15
N LYS A 3 43.59 29.59 41.49
CA LYS A 3 42.89 28.49 40.85
C LYS A 3 42.35 29.01 39.51
N ARG A 4 42.81 28.44 38.41
CA ARG A 4 42.26 28.68 37.07
C ARG A 4 41.08 27.71 36.90
N PHE A 5 39.87 28.25 36.77
CA PHE A 5 38.67 27.51 36.28
C PHE A 5 38.79 27.38 34.75
N LEU A 6 38.88 26.12 34.32
CA LEU A 6 38.76 25.76 32.93
C LEU A 6 37.27 25.55 32.61
N VAL A 7 36.65 26.48 31.92
CA VAL A 7 35.28 26.33 31.42
C VAL A 7 35.36 25.54 30.12
N CYS A 8 35.00 24.27 30.17
CA CYS A 8 34.77 23.48 28.96
C CYS A 8 33.42 23.91 28.34
N LEU A 9 33.51 24.60 27.22
CA LEU A 9 32.36 24.90 26.37
C LEU A 9 31.99 23.63 25.63
N LEU A 10 31.02 22.87 26.14
CA LEU A 10 30.37 21.78 25.38
C LEU A 10 29.44 22.45 24.37
N ALA A 11 29.89 22.55 23.12
CA ALA A 11 29.03 22.86 22.01
C ALA A 11 28.10 21.62 21.80
N ALA A 12 26.89 21.67 22.35
CA ALA A 12 25.84 20.76 22.02
C ALA A 12 25.43 21.00 20.57
N LEU A 13 25.95 20.18 19.67
CA LEU A 13 25.47 20.07 18.30
C LEU A 13 24.08 19.43 18.37
N CYS A 14 23.04 20.24 18.57
CA CYS A 14 21.68 19.84 18.32
C CYS A 14 21.54 19.54 16.82
N CYS A 15 21.69 18.28 16.45
CA CYS A 15 21.12 17.77 15.22
C CYS A 15 19.61 17.95 15.35
N LEU A 16 19.08 19.01 14.78
CA LEU A 16 17.66 19.14 14.46
C LEU A 16 17.34 18.04 13.43
N PHE A 17 17.00 16.85 13.91
CA PHE A 17 16.14 15.99 13.16
C PHE A 17 14.80 16.74 13.12
N ALA A 18 14.50 17.35 11.99
CA ALA A 18 13.16 17.73 11.67
C ALA A 18 12.36 16.42 11.59
N VAL A 19 11.75 16.03 12.71
CA VAL A 19 10.62 15.12 12.68
C VAL A 19 9.63 15.85 11.79
N ALA A 20 9.41 15.33 10.59
CA ALA A 20 8.29 15.73 9.77
C ALA A 20 7.05 15.28 10.56
N ALA A 21 6.57 16.15 11.44
CA ALA A 21 5.26 15.99 12.04
C ALA A 21 4.28 15.82 10.88
N ALA A 22 3.44 14.81 10.94
CA ALA A 22 2.35 14.66 10.00
C ALA A 22 1.69 16.05 9.84
N GLU A 23 1.68 16.58 8.63
CA GLU A 23 1.14 17.92 8.34
C GLU A 23 -0.41 17.84 8.28
N ASP A 24 -1.02 17.25 9.33
CA ASP A 24 -2.46 17.21 9.50
C ASP A 24 -2.99 18.65 9.49
N GLY A 25 -3.99 18.90 8.67
CA GLY A 25 -4.58 20.21 8.56
C GLY A 25 -3.85 21.19 7.63
N VAL A 26 -2.92 20.74 6.80
CA VAL A 26 -2.30 21.56 5.75
C VAL A 26 -2.97 21.32 4.40
N ARG A 27 -3.27 22.39 3.67
CA ARG A 27 -3.79 22.33 2.31
C ARG A 27 -3.11 23.37 1.43
N TYR A 28 -3.23 23.18 0.12
CA TYR A 28 -2.71 24.09 -0.91
C TYR A 28 -3.86 24.56 -1.81
N VAL A 29 -3.82 25.83 -2.18
CA VAL A 29 -4.83 26.41 -3.09
C VAL A 29 -4.59 25.89 -4.50
N VAL A 30 -5.64 25.31 -5.08
CA VAL A 30 -5.62 24.73 -6.44
C VAL A 30 -6.85 25.20 -7.24
N LYS A 31 -6.95 24.88 -8.53
CA LYS A 31 -8.15 25.05 -9.37
C LYS A 31 -8.61 26.51 -9.58
N CYS A 32 -7.82 27.51 -9.22
CA CYS A 32 -8.13 28.93 -9.53
C CYS A 32 -7.11 29.48 -10.53
N ASN A 33 -7.41 30.63 -11.15
CA ASN A 33 -6.46 31.27 -12.06
C ASN A 33 -5.34 31.97 -11.28
N ASP A 34 -5.72 32.81 -10.32
CA ASP A 34 -4.76 33.63 -9.58
C ASP A 34 -4.88 33.45 -8.06
N TRP A 35 -6.09 33.49 -7.52
CA TRP A 35 -6.34 33.43 -6.07
C TRP A 35 -7.78 32.99 -5.74
N VAL A 36 -7.99 32.60 -4.49
CA VAL A 36 -9.30 32.34 -3.88
C VAL A 36 -9.57 33.27 -2.72
N SER A 37 -10.84 33.45 -2.32
CA SER A 37 -11.21 34.29 -1.17
C SER A 37 -11.15 33.51 0.13
N LEU A 38 -10.37 33.99 1.11
CA LEU A 38 -10.58 33.67 2.52
C LEU A 38 -11.75 34.54 3.04
N ARG A 39 -12.79 33.92 3.58
CA ARG A 39 -14.04 34.58 3.96
C ARG A 39 -14.28 34.54 5.46
N ALA A 40 -15.04 35.54 5.97
CA ALA A 40 -15.33 35.68 7.39
C ALA A 40 -16.30 34.58 7.92
N THR A 41 -17.15 34.02 7.05
CA THR A 41 -18.11 32.94 7.38
C THR A 41 -18.18 31.96 6.21
N PRO A 42 -18.67 30.72 6.41
CA PRO A 42 -18.76 29.71 5.36
C PRO A 42 -19.89 30.02 4.36
N SER A 43 -19.74 31.11 3.63
CA SER A 43 -20.69 31.60 2.63
C SER A 43 -19.97 32.34 1.51
N THR A 44 -20.37 32.10 0.26
CA THR A 44 -19.86 32.84 -0.90
C THR A 44 -20.24 34.31 -0.89
N LYS A 45 -21.21 34.69 -0.08
CA LYS A 45 -21.68 36.10 0.13
C LYS A 45 -20.96 36.79 1.30
N ALA A 46 -20.20 36.05 2.12
CA ALA A 46 -19.49 36.60 3.28
C ALA A 46 -18.39 37.58 2.85
N ALA A 47 -18.07 38.52 3.74
CA ALA A 47 -16.96 39.43 3.56
C ALA A 47 -15.65 38.67 3.32
N ARG A 48 -14.84 39.13 2.36
CA ARG A 48 -13.50 38.61 2.09
C ARG A 48 -12.52 39.20 3.08
N LEU A 49 -11.80 38.33 3.79
CA LEU A 49 -10.73 38.70 4.71
C LEU A 49 -9.39 38.86 3.95
N ALA A 50 -9.11 37.90 3.05
CA ALA A 50 -7.87 37.91 2.27
C ALA A 50 -8.07 37.29 0.86
N GLN A 51 -7.11 37.57 -0.03
CA GLN A 51 -6.90 36.85 -1.27
C GLN A 51 -5.78 35.84 -1.03
N VAL A 52 -6.06 34.57 -1.27
CA VAL A 52 -5.09 33.48 -1.08
C VAL A 52 -4.63 33.02 -2.46
N PRO A 53 -3.36 33.21 -2.83
CA PRO A 53 -2.87 32.90 -4.19
C PRO A 53 -2.96 31.42 -4.54
N LEU A 54 -3.01 31.13 -5.85
CA LEU A 54 -2.81 29.78 -6.36
C LEU A 54 -1.48 29.20 -5.86
N GLY A 55 -1.49 27.95 -5.39
CA GLY A 55 -0.34 27.27 -4.80
C GLY A 55 0.00 27.65 -3.36
N ALA A 56 -0.67 28.66 -2.80
CA ALA A 56 -0.43 29.06 -1.41
C ALA A 56 -0.78 27.96 -0.42
N ARG A 57 0.07 27.78 0.58
CA ARG A 57 -0.12 26.89 1.72
C ARG A 57 -1.06 27.56 2.74
N VAL A 58 -2.08 26.85 3.17
CA VAL A 58 -2.98 27.21 4.28
C VAL A 58 -2.89 26.14 5.37
N THR A 59 -3.09 26.52 6.63
CA THR A 59 -2.91 25.64 7.79
C THR A 59 -4.20 25.54 8.62
N ASP A 60 -4.19 24.67 9.62
CA ASP A 60 -5.30 24.47 10.56
C ASP A 60 -6.63 24.18 9.82
N CYS A 61 -6.52 23.44 8.74
CA CYS A 61 -7.65 23.16 7.87
C CYS A 61 -8.57 22.11 8.50
N VAL A 62 -9.84 22.51 8.69
CA VAL A 62 -10.90 21.63 9.21
C VAL A 62 -12.13 21.80 8.33
N ALA A 63 -12.65 20.72 7.76
CA ALA A 63 -13.90 20.73 7.01
C ALA A 63 -15.05 21.11 7.95
N VAL A 64 -15.78 22.17 7.63
CA VAL A 64 -16.95 22.62 8.42
C VAL A 64 -18.27 22.30 7.75
N SER A 65 -18.22 21.98 6.47
CA SER A 65 -19.33 21.49 5.65
C SER A 65 -18.78 20.87 4.37
N ASP A 66 -19.64 20.21 3.59
CA ASP A 66 -19.27 19.67 2.27
C ASP A 66 -18.68 20.73 1.31
N ALA A 67 -18.99 22.01 1.54
CA ALA A 67 -18.60 23.11 0.65
C ALA A 67 -17.48 24.00 1.20
N PHE A 68 -17.25 24.04 2.51
CA PHE A 68 -16.31 24.98 3.12
C PHE A 68 -15.37 24.32 4.12
N THR A 69 -14.11 24.72 4.03
CA THR A 69 -13.05 24.41 4.99
C THR A 69 -12.66 25.67 5.75
N CYS A 70 -12.63 25.58 7.08
CA CYS A 70 -12.01 26.59 7.95
C CYS A 70 -10.49 26.42 7.84
N CYS A 71 -9.75 27.50 7.66
CA CYS A 71 -8.28 27.45 7.57
C CYS A 71 -7.65 28.77 7.97
N THR A 72 -6.34 28.76 8.21
CA THR A 72 -5.53 29.93 8.54
C THR A 72 -4.58 30.28 7.38
N TYR A 73 -4.57 31.53 6.96
CA TYR A 73 -3.64 32.08 5.99
C TYR A 73 -3.10 33.43 6.47
N ALA A 74 -1.77 33.59 6.45
CA ALA A 74 -1.07 34.81 6.91
C ALA A 74 -1.55 35.31 8.29
N GLY A 75 -1.80 34.38 9.22
CA GLY A 75 -2.29 34.68 10.58
C GLY A 75 -3.78 35.04 10.68
N GLN A 76 -4.55 34.98 9.60
CA GLN A 76 -5.98 35.18 9.60
C GLN A 76 -6.74 33.87 9.42
N THR A 77 -7.64 33.58 10.33
CA THR A 77 -8.54 32.42 10.24
C THR A 77 -9.81 32.79 9.51
N GLY A 78 -10.25 31.94 8.59
CA GLY A 78 -11.47 32.14 7.80
C GLY A 78 -11.85 30.88 7.03
N TYR A 79 -12.66 31.07 5.99
CA TYR A 79 -13.28 29.96 5.25
C TYR A 79 -12.96 30.04 3.76
N ILE A 80 -12.52 28.93 3.20
CA ILE A 80 -12.31 28.73 1.76
C ILE A 80 -13.26 27.65 1.28
N LEU A 81 -13.74 27.73 0.03
CA LEU A 81 -14.47 26.64 -0.60
C LEU A 81 -13.54 25.41 -0.72
N SER A 82 -13.99 24.26 -0.23
CA SER A 82 -13.21 23.00 -0.17
C SER A 82 -12.72 22.55 -1.54
N ASP A 83 -13.50 22.80 -2.59
CA ASP A 83 -13.15 22.55 -4.00
C ASP A 83 -11.83 23.18 -4.48
N TYR A 84 -11.35 24.20 -3.80
CA TYR A 84 -10.10 24.90 -4.13
C TYR A 84 -8.92 24.47 -3.28
N LEU A 85 -9.07 23.42 -2.47
CA LEU A 85 -8.04 22.96 -1.56
C LEU A 85 -7.61 21.54 -1.86
N SER A 86 -6.31 21.30 -1.83
CA SER A 86 -5.68 19.97 -2.03
C SER A 86 -4.69 19.68 -0.91
N ALA A 87 -4.60 18.42 -0.50
CA ALA A 87 -3.54 17.96 0.38
C ALA A 87 -2.18 17.87 -0.32
N LEU A 88 -2.15 17.79 -1.66
CA LEU A 88 -0.92 17.82 -2.46
C LEU A 88 -0.62 19.24 -2.93
N ALA A 89 0.65 19.65 -2.81
CA ALA A 89 1.15 20.85 -3.44
C ALA A 89 1.18 20.69 -4.98
N PRO A 90 1.16 21.79 -5.76
CA PRO A 90 1.38 21.72 -7.20
C PRO A 90 2.72 21.04 -7.54
N GLY A 91 2.66 19.96 -8.34
CA GLY A 91 3.82 19.17 -8.74
C GLY A 91 4.28 18.13 -7.71
N GLU A 92 3.60 18.02 -6.57
CA GLU A 92 3.85 16.97 -5.60
C GLU A 92 3.10 15.69 -5.96
N GLU A 93 3.75 14.56 -5.70
CA GLU A 93 3.16 13.22 -5.80
C GLU A 93 3.14 12.57 -4.42
N ALA A 94 2.14 11.74 -4.17
CA ALA A 94 2.06 10.92 -2.97
C ALA A 94 1.89 9.45 -3.35
N ALA A 95 2.66 8.57 -2.71
CA ALA A 95 2.51 7.14 -2.93
C ALA A 95 1.11 6.66 -2.55
N ARG A 96 0.57 7.21 -1.45
CA ARG A 96 -0.76 6.87 -0.92
C ARG A 96 -1.51 8.09 -0.40
N MET A 97 -2.82 8.08 -0.58
CA MET A 97 -3.76 9.01 0.05
C MET A 97 -4.98 8.25 0.54
N ARG A 98 -5.64 8.76 1.58
CA ARG A 98 -6.83 8.18 2.17
C ARG A 98 -8.05 9.00 1.82
N VAL A 99 -9.18 8.32 1.57
CA VAL A 99 -10.48 8.96 1.36
C VAL A 99 -11.03 9.49 2.67
N VAL A 100 -11.35 10.78 2.70
CA VAL A 100 -11.89 11.54 3.85
C VAL A 100 -13.07 12.41 3.43
N ASP A 101 -13.72 13.03 4.39
CA ASP A 101 -14.74 14.09 4.19
C ASP A 101 -15.91 13.70 3.26
N CYS A 102 -16.23 12.41 3.16
CA CYS A 102 -17.44 11.92 2.49
C CYS A 102 -18.31 11.11 3.46
N ARG A 103 -19.55 10.81 3.07
CA ARG A 103 -20.47 10.05 3.95
C ARG A 103 -20.15 8.56 3.96
N GLU A 104 -20.02 7.95 2.79
CA GLU A 104 -19.83 6.51 2.63
C GLU A 104 -18.73 6.20 1.61
N TRP A 105 -18.70 6.88 0.48
CA TRP A 105 -17.76 6.65 -0.60
C TRP A 105 -17.63 7.87 -1.52
N VAL A 106 -16.58 7.89 -2.34
CA VAL A 106 -16.34 8.84 -3.42
C VAL A 106 -16.26 8.11 -4.77
N SER A 107 -16.44 8.85 -5.87
CA SER A 107 -16.33 8.28 -7.21
C SER A 107 -14.90 8.34 -7.72
N LEU A 108 -14.33 7.20 -8.09
CA LEU A 108 -13.20 7.13 -9.02
C LEU A 108 -13.75 7.34 -10.43
N ARG A 109 -13.26 8.32 -11.17
CA ARG A 109 -13.79 8.72 -12.48
C ARG A 109 -12.80 8.52 -13.61
N ALA A 110 -13.31 8.27 -14.81
CA ALA A 110 -12.48 8.03 -15.99
C ALA A 110 -11.65 9.26 -16.43
N THR A 111 -12.10 10.47 -16.14
CA THR A 111 -11.37 11.72 -16.42
C THR A 111 -11.57 12.72 -15.28
N ALA A 112 -10.73 13.77 -15.24
CA ALA A 112 -10.77 14.85 -14.25
C ALA A 112 -12.01 15.76 -14.41
N SER A 113 -13.21 15.18 -14.27
CA SER A 113 -14.50 15.86 -14.44
C SER A 113 -15.60 15.18 -13.60
N THR A 114 -16.43 15.97 -12.92
CA THR A 114 -17.59 15.46 -12.19
C THR A 114 -18.67 14.85 -13.09
N LYS A 115 -18.60 15.12 -14.40
CA LYS A 115 -19.50 14.54 -15.41
C LYS A 115 -18.95 13.28 -16.06
N ALA A 116 -17.68 12.91 -15.79
CA ALA A 116 -17.07 11.70 -16.33
C ALA A 116 -17.73 10.43 -15.77
N ALA A 117 -17.65 9.35 -16.54
CA ALA A 117 -18.10 8.05 -16.09
C ALA A 117 -17.41 7.65 -14.77
N ARG A 118 -18.17 7.06 -13.85
CA ARG A 118 -17.64 6.46 -12.63
C ARG A 118 -17.08 5.07 -12.95
N LEU A 119 -15.84 4.84 -12.61
CA LEU A 119 -15.16 3.56 -12.72
C LEU A 119 -15.42 2.69 -11.47
N ALA A 120 -15.27 3.30 -10.28
CA ALA A 120 -15.46 2.61 -9.01
C ALA A 120 -16.09 3.55 -7.96
N GLN A 121 -16.61 2.95 -6.89
CA GLN A 121 -16.92 3.59 -5.61
C GLN A 121 -15.77 3.30 -4.65
N VAL A 122 -15.13 4.33 -4.15
CA VAL A 122 -14.02 4.22 -3.19
C VAL A 122 -14.56 4.58 -1.81
N PRO A 123 -14.61 3.63 -0.86
CA PRO A 123 -15.19 3.86 0.46
C PRO A 123 -14.47 4.93 1.27
N LEU A 124 -15.18 5.54 2.23
CA LEU A 124 -14.57 6.38 3.25
C LEU A 124 -13.50 5.58 4.02
N GLY A 125 -12.33 6.18 4.20
CA GLY A 125 -11.19 5.54 4.86
C GLY A 125 -10.33 4.65 3.96
N ALA A 126 -10.80 4.31 2.74
CA ALA A 126 -10.01 3.51 1.80
C ALA A 126 -8.77 4.27 1.31
N GLU A 127 -7.70 3.55 1.05
CA GLU A 127 -6.49 4.10 0.46
C GLU A 127 -6.51 4.02 -1.07
N VAL A 128 -5.95 5.04 -1.68
CA VAL A 128 -5.65 5.12 -3.11
C VAL A 128 -4.16 5.34 -3.29
N THR A 129 -3.60 4.84 -4.38
CA THR A 129 -2.15 4.84 -4.62
C THR A 129 -1.78 5.67 -5.86
N ASN A 130 -0.47 5.92 -6.05
CA ASN A 130 0.06 6.64 -7.22
C ASN A 130 -0.62 8.00 -7.44
N CYS A 131 -0.72 8.79 -6.37
CA CYS A 131 -1.49 10.00 -6.34
C CYS A 131 -0.69 11.20 -6.87
N ALA A 132 -1.24 11.89 -7.87
CA ALA A 132 -0.66 13.11 -8.43
C ALA A 132 -1.76 14.16 -8.69
N LEU A 133 -1.46 15.43 -8.40
CA LEU A 133 -2.40 16.52 -8.67
C LEU A 133 -2.68 16.64 -10.17
N ALA A 134 -3.94 16.55 -10.55
CA ALA A 134 -4.41 16.66 -11.93
C ALA A 134 -5.18 17.98 -12.15
N ALA A 135 -5.69 18.17 -13.37
CA ALA A 135 -6.49 19.33 -13.71
C ALA A 135 -7.82 19.40 -12.90
N ASN A 136 -8.40 20.59 -12.85
CA ASN A 136 -9.76 20.85 -12.31
C ASN A 136 -9.97 20.44 -10.84
N GLY A 137 -8.91 20.41 -10.02
CA GLY A 137 -9.02 20.03 -8.61
C GLY A 137 -9.26 18.52 -8.41
N PHE A 138 -8.76 17.70 -9.31
CA PHE A 138 -8.74 16.26 -9.18
C PHE A 138 -7.32 15.77 -8.87
N ILE A 139 -7.26 14.60 -8.24
CA ILE A 139 -6.05 13.80 -8.10
C ILE A 139 -6.20 12.58 -8.99
N ALA A 140 -5.22 12.36 -9.86
CA ALA A 140 -5.05 11.08 -10.56
C ALA A 140 -4.56 10.06 -9.53
N CYS A 141 -5.18 8.89 -9.47
CA CYS A 141 -4.83 7.84 -8.51
C CYS A 141 -5.27 6.47 -9.01
N SER A 142 -4.82 5.44 -8.33
CA SER A 142 -5.22 4.05 -8.58
C SER A 142 -5.96 3.50 -7.37
N TYR A 143 -7.01 2.74 -7.61
CA TYR A 143 -7.78 1.99 -6.61
C TYR A 143 -8.16 0.62 -7.17
N GLN A 144 -7.79 -0.45 -6.45
CA GLN A 144 -8.04 -1.85 -6.90
C GLN A 144 -7.62 -2.08 -8.37
N GLY A 145 -6.39 -1.66 -8.72
CA GLY A 145 -5.87 -1.81 -10.08
C GLY A 145 -6.48 -0.90 -11.15
N GLN A 146 -7.50 -0.10 -10.82
CA GLN A 146 -8.11 0.85 -11.75
C GLN A 146 -7.54 2.25 -11.55
N THR A 147 -6.97 2.83 -12.61
CA THR A 147 -6.51 4.22 -12.61
C THR A 147 -7.64 5.16 -12.99
N GLY A 148 -7.78 6.25 -12.25
CA GLY A 148 -8.81 7.26 -12.48
C GLY A 148 -8.57 8.54 -11.71
N TYR A 149 -9.64 9.29 -11.43
CA TYR A 149 -9.58 10.62 -10.87
C TYR A 149 -10.58 10.79 -9.73
N ILE A 150 -10.11 11.30 -8.59
CA ILE A 150 -10.94 11.66 -7.43
C ILE A 150 -10.77 13.16 -7.15
N LEU A 151 -11.84 13.85 -6.71
CA LEU A 151 -11.75 15.24 -6.28
C LEU A 151 -10.80 15.38 -5.08
N CYS A 152 -9.87 16.32 -5.16
CA CYS A 152 -8.80 16.52 -4.18
C CYS A 152 -9.32 16.80 -2.75
N GLN A 153 -10.50 17.41 -2.62
CA GLN A 153 -11.11 17.69 -1.31
C GLN A 153 -11.45 16.44 -0.49
N TYR A 154 -11.57 15.29 -1.15
CA TYR A 154 -11.87 14.00 -0.51
C TYR A 154 -10.64 13.15 -0.26
N LEU A 155 -9.45 13.67 -0.50
CA LEU A 155 -8.21 12.94 -0.32
C LEU A 155 -7.27 13.68 0.62
N GLU A 156 -6.78 12.96 1.61
CA GLU A 156 -5.77 13.40 2.55
C GLU A 156 -4.52 12.55 2.39
N LYS A 157 -3.34 13.15 2.57
CA LYS A 157 -2.11 12.35 2.62
C LYS A 157 -2.30 11.32 3.73
N SER A 158 -2.14 10.05 3.39
CA SER A 158 -1.95 9.06 4.46
C SER A 158 -0.76 9.53 5.27
N ALA A 159 -0.92 9.70 6.58
CA ALA A 159 0.20 10.01 7.44
C ALA A 159 1.32 9.04 7.07
N ALA A 160 2.54 9.55 6.92
CA ALA A 160 3.70 8.69 6.85
C ALA A 160 3.65 7.89 8.16
N VAL A 161 3.19 6.67 8.06
CA VAL A 161 3.12 5.79 9.21
C VAL A 161 4.57 5.60 9.59
N ASP A 162 4.94 5.91 10.84
CA ASP A 162 6.26 5.56 11.36
C ASP A 162 6.45 4.07 11.14
N ALA A 163 7.12 3.73 10.06
CA ALA A 163 7.39 2.36 9.68
C ALA A 163 8.83 2.06 10.08
N SER A 164 9.00 1.06 10.93
CA SER A 164 10.32 0.51 11.26
C SER A 164 10.47 -0.83 10.56
N TYR A 165 11.50 -0.94 9.73
CA TYR A 165 11.87 -2.19 9.08
C TYR A 165 13.17 -2.67 9.74
N ASP A 166 13.09 -3.77 10.43
CA ASP A 166 14.18 -4.28 11.29
C ASP A 166 14.67 -5.68 10.89
N ARG A 167 13.97 -6.33 9.97
CA ARG A 167 14.30 -7.68 9.53
C ARG A 167 14.34 -7.79 8.00
N VAL A 168 15.53 -8.04 7.45
CA VAL A 168 15.67 -8.41 6.03
C VAL A 168 15.09 -9.81 5.85
N ALA A 169 14.12 -9.94 4.95
CA ALA A 169 13.50 -11.20 4.58
C ALA A 169 14.30 -11.89 3.47
N GLU A 170 14.57 -11.16 2.41
CA GLU A 170 15.28 -11.64 1.24
C GLU A 170 16.10 -10.52 0.60
N GLU A 171 17.24 -10.87 0.00
CA GLU A 171 18.07 -9.95 -0.77
C GLU A 171 18.59 -10.66 -2.02
N GLY A 172 18.51 -10.01 -3.17
CA GLY A 172 18.95 -10.60 -4.43
C GLY A 172 19.36 -9.58 -5.48
N GLN A 173 20.16 -10.04 -6.43
CA GLN A 173 20.52 -9.28 -7.63
C GLN A 173 19.61 -9.70 -8.78
N LEU A 174 18.72 -8.83 -9.20
CA LEU A 174 17.77 -9.05 -10.28
C LEU A 174 18.14 -8.15 -11.48
N GLY A 175 18.88 -8.71 -12.42
CA GLY A 175 19.49 -7.92 -13.51
C GLY A 175 20.47 -6.90 -12.98
N ASN A 176 20.22 -5.61 -13.24
CA ASN A 176 21.07 -4.49 -12.82
C ASN A 176 20.63 -3.84 -11.49
N VAL A 177 19.64 -4.40 -10.82
CA VAL A 177 19.09 -3.86 -9.58
C VAL A 177 19.31 -4.85 -8.45
N ARG A 178 19.87 -4.39 -7.34
CA ARG A 178 19.90 -5.11 -6.08
C ARG A 178 18.58 -4.83 -5.37
N VAL A 179 17.79 -5.85 -5.07
CA VAL A 179 16.53 -5.72 -4.35
C VAL A 179 16.68 -6.27 -2.94
N VAL A 180 16.19 -5.52 -1.97
CA VAL A 180 16.09 -5.93 -0.57
C VAL A 180 14.63 -5.92 -0.18
N ILE A 181 14.16 -7.04 0.38
CA ILE A 181 12.83 -7.19 0.95
C ILE A 181 12.98 -7.19 2.47
N GLU A 182 12.21 -6.37 3.15
CA GLU A 182 12.27 -6.17 4.59
C GLU A 182 10.88 -6.29 5.20
N TYR A 183 10.81 -6.89 6.38
CA TYR A 183 9.62 -6.88 7.22
C TYR A 183 9.76 -5.87 8.35
N GLY A 184 8.62 -5.34 8.76
CA GLY A 184 8.54 -4.37 9.84
C GLY A 184 7.11 -4.07 10.26
N GLU A 185 6.95 -2.97 10.94
CA GLU A 185 5.65 -2.47 11.38
C GLU A 185 5.42 -1.07 10.83
N ALA A 186 4.19 -0.81 10.41
CA ALA A 186 3.72 0.48 9.98
C ALA A 186 2.40 0.80 10.68
N GLY A 187 2.39 1.83 11.59
CA GLY A 187 1.21 2.19 12.40
C GLY A 187 0.68 1.09 13.31
N GLY A 188 1.55 0.20 13.79
CA GLY A 188 1.19 -0.93 14.62
C GLY A 188 0.51 -2.07 13.83
N SER A 189 0.75 -2.12 12.53
CA SER A 189 0.37 -3.21 11.63
C SER A 189 1.60 -3.78 10.95
N GLU A 190 1.61 -5.09 10.68
CA GLU A 190 2.71 -5.69 9.92
C GLU A 190 2.83 -5.08 8.52
N ALA A 191 4.06 -4.91 8.09
CA ALA A 191 4.41 -4.33 6.79
C ALA A 191 5.54 -5.09 6.12
N VAL A 192 5.49 -5.17 4.79
CA VAL A 192 6.57 -5.65 3.94
C VAL A 192 6.97 -4.56 2.97
N ARG A 193 8.27 -4.38 2.80
CA ARG A 193 8.85 -3.38 1.91
C ARG A 193 9.87 -4.01 0.99
N ALA A 194 9.80 -3.70 -0.30
CA ALA A 194 10.88 -3.98 -1.24
C ALA A 194 11.52 -2.67 -1.69
N THR A 195 12.84 -2.62 -1.70
CA THR A 195 13.62 -1.48 -2.17
C THR A 195 14.63 -1.95 -3.22
N GLY A 196 14.57 -1.35 -4.40
CA GLY A 196 15.55 -1.56 -5.45
C GLY A 196 16.66 -0.52 -5.38
N TYR A 197 17.90 -0.97 -5.50
CA TYR A 197 19.11 -0.14 -5.44
C TYR A 197 19.92 -0.26 -6.73
N ASP A 198 20.58 0.81 -7.13
CA ASP A 198 21.60 0.79 -8.18
C ASP A 198 22.91 0.14 -7.69
N PHE A 199 23.90 0.01 -8.59
CA PHE A 199 25.22 -0.51 -8.24
C PHE A 199 26.02 0.37 -7.24
N GLY A 200 25.66 1.63 -7.11
CA GLY A 200 26.24 2.56 -6.15
C GLY A 200 25.59 2.50 -4.76
N GLY A 201 24.50 1.72 -4.63
CA GLY A 201 23.71 1.59 -3.39
C GLY A 201 22.70 2.72 -3.20
N ALA A 202 22.44 3.54 -4.24
CA ALA A 202 21.36 4.54 -4.16
C ALA A 202 20.01 3.88 -4.46
N PRO A 203 18.96 4.21 -3.68
CA PRO A 203 17.62 3.66 -3.93
C PRO A 203 17.06 4.20 -5.24
N LEU A 204 16.59 3.29 -6.09
CA LEU A 204 15.93 3.60 -7.36
C LEU A 204 14.41 3.69 -7.19
N TRP A 205 13.86 2.77 -6.40
CA TRP A 205 12.43 2.68 -6.12
C TRP A 205 12.18 1.98 -4.79
N GLN A 206 10.98 2.17 -4.26
CA GLN A 206 10.50 1.50 -3.05
C GLN A 206 9.02 1.16 -3.20
N ARG A 207 8.63 -0.02 -2.74
CA ARG A 207 7.25 -0.49 -2.64
C ARG A 207 7.00 -1.07 -1.27
N GLU A 208 5.80 -0.82 -0.75
CA GLU A 208 5.39 -1.23 0.58
C GLU A 208 3.95 -1.73 0.53
N LEU A 209 3.69 -2.82 1.23
CA LEU A 209 2.34 -3.24 1.60
C LEU A 209 2.23 -3.27 3.13
N VAL A 210 1.10 -2.79 3.64
CA VAL A 210 0.78 -2.78 5.07
C VAL A 210 -0.48 -3.59 5.28
N CYS A 211 -0.44 -4.59 6.13
CA CYS A 211 -1.63 -5.33 6.50
C CYS A 211 -2.53 -4.48 7.40
N THR A 212 -3.76 -4.28 6.99
CA THR A 212 -4.75 -3.51 7.76
C THR A 212 -5.56 -4.37 8.73
N GLN A 213 -5.43 -5.68 8.66
CA GLN A 213 -6.13 -6.62 9.52
C GLN A 213 -5.25 -7.00 10.71
N ARG A 214 -5.85 -7.17 11.88
CA ARG A 214 -5.15 -7.60 13.08
C ARG A 214 -5.53 -9.04 13.41
N THR A 215 -4.57 -9.95 13.29
CA THR A 215 -4.68 -11.35 13.71
C THR A 215 -3.38 -11.77 14.43
N GLU A 216 -3.31 -13.00 14.93
CA GLU A 216 -2.08 -13.56 15.51
C GLU A 216 -1.17 -14.24 14.48
N LEU A 217 -1.51 -14.13 13.19
CA LEU A 217 -0.80 -14.76 12.09
C LEU A 217 0.20 -13.80 11.46
N ALA A 218 1.25 -14.31 10.81
CA ALA A 218 2.06 -13.53 9.90
C ALA A 218 1.22 -13.09 8.71
N LEU A 219 1.08 -11.79 8.54
CA LEU A 219 0.09 -11.19 7.65
C LEU A 219 0.69 -10.61 6.37
N VAL A 220 2.01 -10.58 6.30
CA VAL A 220 2.76 -10.07 5.14
C VAL A 220 3.84 -11.07 4.73
N GLU A 221 4.13 -11.12 3.43
CA GLU A 221 5.19 -11.94 2.87
C GLU A 221 5.86 -11.21 1.70
N GLY A 222 7.13 -11.53 1.44
CA GLY A 222 7.87 -11.02 0.30
C GLY A 222 8.92 -12.01 -0.17
N PHE A 223 9.00 -12.23 -1.48
CA PHE A 223 9.89 -13.21 -2.09
C PHE A 223 10.19 -12.89 -3.56
N PHE A 224 11.14 -13.59 -4.15
CA PHE A 224 11.46 -13.48 -5.57
C PHE A 224 10.80 -14.61 -6.37
N ALA A 225 10.29 -14.26 -7.54
CA ALA A 225 9.60 -15.18 -8.44
C ALA A 225 9.93 -14.88 -9.91
N GLY A 226 9.20 -15.53 -10.81
CA GLY A 226 9.37 -15.43 -12.24
C GLY A 226 10.54 -16.27 -12.75
N THR A 227 11.03 -15.96 -13.94
CA THR A 227 12.17 -16.62 -14.58
C THR A 227 13.39 -15.72 -14.59
N PRO A 228 14.62 -16.24 -14.79
CA PRO A 228 15.81 -15.40 -14.94
C PRO A 228 15.69 -14.33 -16.05
N ALA A 229 14.89 -14.60 -17.09
CA ALA A 229 14.62 -13.66 -18.18
C ALA A 229 13.56 -12.61 -17.83
N ARG A 230 12.68 -12.92 -16.86
CA ARG A 230 11.59 -12.04 -16.37
C ARG A 230 11.45 -12.22 -14.85
N PRO A 231 12.42 -11.72 -14.08
CA PRO A 231 12.34 -11.80 -12.63
C PRO A 231 11.22 -10.89 -12.10
N LEU A 232 10.60 -11.31 -11.02
CA LEU A 232 9.55 -10.57 -10.30
C LEU A 232 9.90 -10.44 -8.83
N VAL A 233 9.53 -9.34 -8.24
CA VAL A 233 9.50 -9.15 -6.78
C VAL A 233 8.05 -9.29 -6.34
N MET A 234 7.79 -10.19 -5.42
CA MET A 234 6.45 -10.48 -4.91
C MET A 234 6.27 -9.88 -3.54
N LEU A 235 5.19 -9.16 -3.34
CA LEU A 235 4.75 -8.68 -2.02
C LEU A 235 3.32 -9.14 -1.78
N TYR A 236 3.07 -9.65 -0.58
CA TYR A 236 1.77 -10.10 -0.12
C TYR A 236 1.37 -9.36 1.16
N ALA A 237 0.10 -8.98 1.25
CA ALA A 237 -0.52 -8.57 2.50
C ALA A 237 -1.91 -9.20 2.63
N TYR A 238 -2.22 -9.75 3.81
CA TYR A 238 -3.50 -10.38 4.09
C TYR A 238 -4.65 -9.39 3.90
N GLY A 239 -5.65 -9.80 3.14
CA GLY A 239 -6.80 -8.97 2.75
C GLY A 239 -6.56 -8.05 1.56
N ASP A 240 -5.31 -7.83 1.13
CA ASP A 240 -4.96 -7.04 -0.07
C ASP A 240 -4.60 -7.93 -1.27
N GLY A 241 -3.92 -9.04 -1.01
CA GLY A 241 -3.53 -10.02 -2.02
C GLY A 241 -2.05 -10.00 -2.38
N LEU A 242 -1.72 -10.65 -3.48
CA LEU A 242 -0.36 -10.84 -3.99
C LEU A 242 -0.08 -9.87 -5.14
N THR A 243 0.99 -9.09 -5.01
CA THR A 243 1.41 -8.07 -5.99
C THR A 243 2.76 -8.44 -6.58
N ALA A 244 2.86 -8.47 -7.90
CA ALA A 244 4.10 -8.62 -8.63
C ALA A 244 4.65 -7.28 -9.08
N ILE A 245 5.95 -7.08 -8.90
CA ILE A 245 6.66 -5.83 -9.15
C ILE A 245 7.81 -6.11 -10.11
N ASP A 246 7.96 -5.27 -11.12
CA ASP A 246 9.13 -5.26 -12.00
C ASP A 246 10.36 -4.75 -11.25
N PRO A 247 11.42 -5.56 -11.10
CA PRO A 247 12.58 -5.17 -10.31
C PRO A 247 13.39 -4.03 -10.91
N ALA A 248 13.29 -3.75 -12.21
CA ALA A 248 14.03 -2.68 -12.85
C ALA A 248 13.42 -1.30 -12.58
N SER A 249 12.10 -1.23 -12.53
CA SER A 249 11.34 0.04 -12.43
C SER A 249 10.58 0.21 -11.11
N GLY A 250 10.37 -0.86 -10.35
CA GLY A 250 9.48 -0.88 -9.20
C GLY A 250 7.99 -0.75 -9.56
N ALA A 251 7.64 -0.85 -10.83
CA ALA A 251 6.25 -0.78 -11.26
C ALA A 251 5.50 -2.08 -10.93
N GLU A 252 4.23 -1.96 -10.55
CA GLU A 252 3.33 -3.11 -10.47
C GLU A 252 3.14 -3.72 -11.86
N VAL A 253 3.39 -5.01 -11.99
CA VAL A 253 3.20 -5.76 -13.24
C VAL A 253 1.78 -6.33 -13.28
N TRP A 254 1.36 -6.94 -12.17
CA TRP A 254 0.02 -7.46 -11.96
C TRP A 254 -0.26 -7.63 -10.46
N ARG A 255 -1.53 -7.82 -10.14
CA ARG A 255 -2.01 -8.14 -8.79
C ARG A 255 -3.09 -9.21 -8.85
N VAL A 256 -3.03 -10.16 -7.92
CA VAL A 256 -4.12 -11.08 -7.61
C VAL A 256 -4.69 -10.68 -6.26
N GLY A 257 -5.87 -10.08 -6.26
CA GLY A 257 -6.53 -9.58 -5.07
C GLY A 257 -7.19 -10.68 -4.24
N SER A 258 -7.44 -10.38 -2.98
CA SER A 258 -8.11 -11.31 -2.05
C SER A 258 -9.54 -11.68 -2.45
N GLU A 259 -10.17 -10.88 -3.31
CA GLU A 259 -11.47 -11.18 -3.89
C GLU A 259 -11.42 -12.24 -5.01
N GLN A 260 -10.23 -12.46 -5.60
CA GLN A 260 -10.02 -13.47 -6.64
C GLN A 260 -9.57 -14.79 -6.01
N VAL A 261 -8.66 -14.71 -5.03
CA VAL A 261 -8.07 -15.86 -4.35
C VAL A 261 -7.82 -15.51 -2.88
N ASN A 262 -8.35 -16.31 -1.97
CA ASN A 262 -8.01 -16.19 -0.56
C ASN A 262 -6.76 -17.02 -0.24
N LEU A 263 -5.61 -16.40 -0.11
CA LEU A 263 -4.34 -17.07 0.22
C LEU A 263 -4.14 -17.29 1.73
N GLY A 264 -5.01 -16.72 2.56
CA GLY A 264 -4.90 -16.82 4.01
C GLY A 264 -3.78 -15.97 4.61
N GLY A 265 -3.44 -16.24 5.88
CA GLY A 265 -2.27 -15.68 6.55
C GLY A 265 -1.11 -16.68 6.57
N SER A 266 0.08 -16.26 7.00
CA SER A 266 1.28 -17.11 7.08
C SER A 266 1.49 -17.91 5.79
N ILE A 267 1.51 -17.22 4.64
CA ILE A 267 1.63 -17.90 3.34
C ILE A 267 2.98 -18.56 3.17
N THR A 268 2.99 -19.69 2.46
CA THR A 268 4.17 -20.35 1.92
C THR A 268 4.10 -20.37 0.40
N HIS A 269 5.25 -20.51 -0.27
CA HIS A 269 5.32 -20.45 -1.72
C HIS A 269 6.41 -21.36 -2.31
N ALA A 270 6.25 -21.70 -3.58
CA ALA A 270 7.28 -22.27 -4.42
C ALA A 270 7.18 -21.71 -5.84
N VAL A 271 8.29 -21.70 -6.58
CA VAL A 271 8.33 -21.18 -7.95
C VAL A 271 8.81 -22.27 -8.89
N GLY A 272 8.01 -22.57 -9.89
CA GLY A 272 8.34 -23.51 -10.94
C GLY A 272 9.43 -22.99 -11.89
N ALA A 273 10.08 -23.89 -12.62
CA ALA A 273 11.13 -23.52 -13.58
C ALA A 273 10.62 -22.63 -14.73
N ASP A 274 9.34 -22.68 -15.04
CA ASP A 274 8.63 -21.84 -16.01
C ASP A 274 8.20 -20.47 -15.45
N GLY A 275 8.40 -20.26 -14.14
CA GLY A 275 8.00 -19.06 -13.41
C GLY A 275 6.58 -19.12 -12.86
N THR A 276 5.90 -20.25 -12.91
CA THR A 276 4.62 -20.45 -12.22
C THR A 276 4.84 -20.37 -10.70
N ILE A 277 3.98 -19.63 -10.03
CA ILE A 277 4.02 -19.38 -8.59
C ILE A 277 2.94 -20.24 -7.95
N TYR A 278 3.35 -21.12 -7.04
CA TYR A 278 2.47 -21.92 -6.22
C TYR A 278 2.46 -21.32 -4.82
N VAL A 279 1.29 -20.99 -4.31
CA VAL A 279 1.16 -20.25 -3.05
C VAL A 279 -0.08 -20.68 -2.28
N GLY A 280 0.00 -20.68 -0.96
CA GLY A 280 -1.11 -20.94 -0.04
C GLY A 280 -0.65 -20.70 1.38
N GLY A 281 -1.56 -20.81 2.36
CA GLY A 281 -1.21 -20.51 3.74
C GLY A 281 -2.26 -20.93 4.75
N TYR A 282 -2.20 -20.34 5.93
CA TYR A 282 -3.08 -20.65 7.05
C TYR A 282 -4.45 -19.98 6.88
N TYR A 283 -5.53 -20.73 7.09
CA TYR A 283 -6.92 -20.31 6.81
C TYR A 283 -7.17 -19.91 5.36
N GLY A 284 -6.27 -20.24 4.45
CA GLY A 284 -6.47 -20.13 3.01
C GLY A 284 -6.98 -21.43 2.44
N PRO A 285 -7.46 -21.41 1.20
CA PRO A 285 -7.61 -22.63 0.46
C PRO A 285 -6.23 -23.25 0.21
N GLU A 286 -6.25 -24.46 -0.23
CA GLU A 286 -5.11 -25.24 -0.70
C GLU A 286 -4.31 -24.47 -1.76
N PRO A 287 -3.18 -25.06 -2.27
CA PRO A 287 -2.30 -24.34 -3.18
C PRO A 287 -3.05 -23.76 -4.37
N VAL A 288 -2.65 -22.57 -4.72
CA VAL A 288 -3.06 -21.86 -5.91
C VAL A 288 -1.88 -21.74 -6.84
N ALA A 289 -2.03 -22.07 -8.11
CA ALA A 289 -1.05 -21.82 -9.15
C ALA A 289 -1.38 -20.52 -9.88
N ILE A 290 -0.39 -19.63 -9.94
CA ILE A 290 -0.49 -18.33 -10.61
C ILE A 290 0.63 -18.27 -11.66
N SER A 291 0.28 -17.96 -12.90
CA SER A 291 1.28 -17.79 -13.96
C SER A 291 2.18 -16.58 -13.70
N SER A 292 3.34 -16.53 -14.35
CA SER A 292 4.21 -15.35 -14.30
C SER A 292 3.56 -14.07 -14.88
N ALA A 293 2.40 -14.20 -15.53
CA ALA A 293 1.59 -13.10 -16.04
C ALA A 293 0.45 -12.68 -15.09
N GLY A 294 0.28 -13.35 -13.95
CA GLY A 294 -0.76 -13.05 -12.95
C GLY A 294 -2.09 -13.75 -13.20
N GLU A 295 -2.15 -14.73 -14.10
CA GLU A 295 -3.36 -15.52 -14.32
C GLU A 295 -3.42 -16.66 -13.29
N VAL A 296 -4.54 -16.79 -12.59
CA VAL A 296 -4.82 -17.95 -11.75
C VAL A 296 -5.07 -19.16 -12.66
N LEU A 297 -4.13 -20.09 -12.67
CA LEU A 297 -4.19 -21.28 -13.53
C LEU A 297 -5.14 -22.31 -12.95
N TRP A 298 -4.99 -22.58 -11.66
CA TRP A 298 -5.87 -23.47 -10.90
C TRP A 298 -5.79 -23.15 -9.41
N GLN A 299 -6.78 -23.61 -8.69
CA GLN A 299 -6.87 -23.60 -7.25
C GLN A 299 -7.31 -24.98 -6.81
N ALA A 300 -6.50 -25.65 -6.00
CA ALA A 300 -6.87 -26.93 -5.45
C ALA A 300 -8.02 -26.81 -4.45
N SER A 301 -8.70 -27.91 -4.14
CA SER A 301 -9.74 -28.00 -3.11
C SER A 301 -9.79 -29.41 -2.53
N THR A 302 -9.43 -29.56 -1.25
CA THR A 302 -9.57 -30.83 -0.51
C THR A 302 -10.97 -30.98 0.09
N GLY A 303 -11.78 -29.91 0.11
CA GLY A 303 -13.14 -29.92 0.65
C GLY A 303 -13.23 -29.92 2.18
N SER A 304 -12.16 -29.59 2.90
CA SER A 304 -12.16 -29.48 4.36
C SER A 304 -12.00 -28.03 4.85
N ASP A 305 -12.46 -27.77 6.08
CA ASP A 305 -12.75 -26.40 6.50
C ASP A 305 -11.58 -25.64 7.16
N ILE A 306 -10.46 -26.31 7.53
CA ILE A 306 -9.34 -25.65 8.23
C ILE A 306 -8.01 -26.36 7.90
N TYR A 307 -7.11 -25.66 7.22
CA TYR A 307 -5.79 -26.16 6.87
C TYR A 307 -4.71 -25.15 7.26
N TRP A 308 -3.58 -25.67 7.66
CA TRP A 308 -2.32 -24.96 7.67
C TRP A 308 -1.40 -25.60 6.63
N LEU A 309 -1.32 -24.99 5.48
CA LEU A 309 -0.33 -25.29 4.48
C LEU A 309 0.98 -24.61 4.89
N TYR A 310 2.00 -25.38 5.24
CA TYR A 310 3.25 -24.84 5.77
C TYR A 310 4.45 -25.05 4.83
N ASP A 311 4.34 -25.90 3.81
CA ASP A 311 5.40 -26.12 2.82
C ASP A 311 4.83 -26.48 1.45
N ILE A 312 5.44 -25.96 0.40
CA ILE A 312 5.15 -26.30 -1.00
C ILE A 312 6.45 -26.61 -1.70
N GLN A 313 6.51 -27.74 -2.42
CA GLN A 313 7.64 -28.13 -3.24
C GLN A 313 7.19 -28.44 -4.66
N VAL A 314 7.93 -27.95 -5.66
CA VAL A 314 7.69 -28.29 -7.07
C VAL A 314 8.59 -29.45 -7.43
N LEU A 315 7.99 -30.60 -7.69
CA LEU A 315 8.66 -31.84 -8.08
C LEU A 315 8.42 -32.12 -9.58
N PRO A 316 9.23 -32.95 -10.23
CA PRO A 316 8.99 -33.33 -11.63
C PRO A 316 7.62 -33.97 -11.86
N GLU A 317 7.09 -34.69 -10.86
CA GLU A 317 5.82 -35.41 -10.88
C GLU A 317 4.60 -34.55 -10.45
N GLY A 318 4.81 -33.37 -9.82
CA GLY A 318 3.70 -32.55 -9.34
C GLY A 318 4.10 -31.50 -8.34
N VAL A 319 3.11 -30.86 -7.73
CA VAL A 319 3.25 -29.93 -6.62
C VAL A 319 2.95 -30.67 -5.31
N LEU A 320 3.96 -30.85 -4.48
CA LEU A 320 3.81 -31.45 -3.16
C LEU A 320 3.52 -30.36 -2.14
N ALA A 321 2.34 -30.40 -1.52
CA ALA A 321 1.92 -29.50 -0.47
C ALA A 321 1.81 -30.22 0.87
N SER A 322 2.48 -29.72 1.91
CA SER A 322 2.52 -30.30 3.25
C SER A 322 1.62 -29.52 4.19
N TYR A 323 0.78 -30.25 4.95
CA TYR A 323 -0.28 -29.68 5.80
C TYR A 323 -0.18 -30.15 7.23
N GLU A 324 -0.61 -29.26 8.13
CA GLU A 324 -1.18 -29.63 9.42
C GLU A 324 -2.68 -29.31 9.38
N MET A 325 -3.50 -30.29 9.74
CA MET A 325 -4.95 -30.14 9.82
C MET A 325 -5.40 -30.06 11.26
N VAL A 326 -6.04 -28.96 11.63
CA VAL A 326 -6.76 -28.84 12.89
C VAL A 326 -8.24 -29.06 12.61
N SER A 327 -8.72 -30.28 12.79
CA SER A 327 -10.16 -30.53 12.75
C SER A 327 -10.82 -30.10 14.05
N VAL A 328 -11.81 -29.20 13.96
CA VAL A 328 -12.64 -28.78 15.13
C VAL A 328 -13.67 -29.84 15.51
N THR A 329 -13.87 -30.86 14.67
CA THR A 329 -14.94 -31.86 14.83
C THR A 329 -14.45 -33.29 15.03
N SER A 330 -13.17 -33.56 14.93
CA SER A 330 -12.57 -34.88 15.13
C SER A 330 -11.37 -34.84 16.05
N ASP A 331 -11.19 -35.88 16.87
CA ASP A 331 -10.17 -36.01 17.90
C ASP A 331 -8.73 -36.21 17.35
N GLY A 332 -8.32 -35.54 16.27
CA GLY A 332 -7.00 -35.74 15.69
C GLY A 332 -6.42 -34.53 14.96
N LEU A 333 -5.12 -34.25 15.22
CA LEU A 333 -4.26 -33.53 14.29
C LEU A 333 -3.95 -34.50 13.14
N PHE A 334 -4.21 -34.08 11.93
CA PHE A 334 -3.74 -34.77 10.72
C PHE A 334 -2.52 -34.01 10.22
N ALA A 335 -1.38 -34.69 10.12
CA ALA A 335 -0.23 -34.20 9.40
C ALA A 335 -0.05 -35.07 8.15
N GLY A 336 0.24 -34.45 7.03
CA GLY A 336 0.45 -35.17 5.78
C GLY A 336 0.78 -34.26 4.62
N ALA A 337 0.86 -34.83 3.44
CA ALA A 337 1.08 -34.09 2.23
C ALA A 337 0.13 -34.55 1.11
N VAL A 338 -0.11 -33.67 0.16
CA VAL A 338 -0.86 -33.99 -1.05
C VAL A 338 -0.03 -33.61 -2.26
N LEU A 339 0.07 -34.53 -3.20
CA LEU A 339 0.67 -34.29 -4.51
C LEU A 339 -0.42 -33.88 -5.49
N TYR A 340 -0.27 -32.72 -6.10
CA TYR A 340 -1.17 -32.17 -7.11
C TYR A 340 -0.54 -32.19 -8.50
N ASP A 341 -1.36 -32.36 -9.51
CA ASP A 341 -0.94 -32.22 -10.91
C ASP A 341 -0.52 -30.76 -11.22
N LEU A 342 0.61 -30.59 -11.93
CA LEU A 342 1.20 -29.30 -12.24
C LEU A 342 0.29 -28.41 -13.11
N GLU A 343 -0.49 -29.01 -14.02
CA GLU A 343 -1.28 -28.29 -15.02
C GLU A 343 -2.72 -28.05 -14.55
N THR A 344 -3.29 -29.00 -13.81
CA THR A 344 -4.71 -28.99 -13.47
C THR A 344 -5.03 -28.73 -12.01
N GLY A 345 -4.05 -28.95 -11.11
CA GLY A 345 -4.24 -28.91 -9.66
C GLY A 345 -5.09 -30.08 -9.12
N GLU A 346 -5.36 -31.10 -9.94
CA GLU A 346 -6.04 -32.32 -9.47
C GLU A 346 -5.13 -33.10 -8.50
N THR A 347 -5.73 -33.69 -7.48
CA THR A 347 -5.03 -34.55 -6.53
C THR A 347 -4.54 -35.82 -7.21
N LEU A 348 -3.22 -36.04 -7.21
CA LEU A 348 -2.59 -37.27 -7.71
C LEU A 348 -2.41 -38.29 -6.58
N GLU A 349 -1.97 -37.85 -5.41
CA GLU A 349 -1.71 -38.72 -4.26
C GLU A 349 -1.95 -37.98 -2.95
N VAL A 350 -2.45 -38.70 -1.95
CA VAL A 350 -2.57 -38.23 -0.56
C VAL A 350 -1.64 -39.07 0.30
N ILE A 351 -0.73 -38.43 1.00
CA ILE A 351 0.30 -39.04 1.84
C ILE A 351 -0.07 -38.71 3.30
N GLU A 352 -0.54 -39.72 4.04
CA GLU A 352 -0.83 -39.60 5.47
C GLU A 352 0.41 -40.00 6.29
N GLU A 353 0.77 -39.20 7.30
CA GLU A 353 1.82 -39.54 8.29
C GLU A 353 1.24 -40.28 9.50
#